data_aa47f05c13af9bb917fa9cb39bcb4953
#
_entry.id   aa47f05c13af9bb917fa9cb39bcb4953
#
_cell.length_a   1.000
_cell.length_b   1.000
_cell.length_c   1.000
_cell.angle_alpha   90.00
_cell.angle_beta   90.00
_cell.angle_gamma   90.00
#
_symmetry.space_group_name_H-M   'P 1'
#
loop_
_entity.id
_entity.type
_entity.pdbx_description
1 polymer ?
#
loop_
_entity_poly.entity_id
_entity_poly.type
_entity_poly.pdbx_seq_one_letter_code
_entity_poly.pdbx_strand_id
1 'polypeptide(L)'
;MNDTNAPLFRTVTLDTPIERGEQTIATLQLRKPKSGELRGLSLVDLGQLKVDSLTKLLPRISTPPISEAEAGNLDPADLLACGAEIGGFLLQKSQRMDALDQ
;
A
#
# COMPACT_ATOMS: atom_id res chain seq x y z
N MET A 1 5.36 24.88 -4.54
CA MET A 1 5.40 24.17 -4.44
C MET A 1 5.89 23.27 -4.63
N ASN A 2 6.27 23.10 -4.49
CA ASN A 2 6.43 22.32 -4.71
C ASN A 2 6.79 21.07 -4.19
N ASP A 3 6.38 20.52 -4.02
CA ASP A 3 6.34 19.21 -3.40
C ASP A 3 6.55 18.09 -4.36
N THR A 4 7.14 18.39 -5.48
CA THR A 4 7.33 17.35 -6.49
C THR A 4 8.25 16.24 -6.01
N ASN A 5 9.15 16.55 -5.07
CA ASN A 5 10.09 15.55 -4.54
C ASN A 5 9.65 14.94 -3.23
N ALA A 6 8.54 15.38 -2.68
CA ALA A 6 8.04 14.82 -1.43
C ALA A 6 7.46 13.43 -1.66
N PRO A 7 7.66 12.51 -0.73
CA PRO A 7 7.03 11.19 -0.87
C PRO A 7 5.51 11.32 -0.84
N LEU A 8 4.86 10.48 -1.61
CA LEU A 8 3.42 10.41 -1.60
C LEU A 8 3.00 9.38 -0.55
N PHE A 9 2.12 9.77 0.34
CA PHE A 9 1.62 8.91 1.41
C PHE A 9 0.11 8.77 1.32
N ARG A 10 -0.37 7.61 1.73
CA ARG A 10 -1.81 7.37 1.88
C ARG A 10 -2.04 6.63 3.18
N THR A 11 -3.06 7.02 3.90
CA THR A 11 -3.41 6.38 5.17
C THR A 11 -4.60 5.47 4.95
N VAL A 12 -4.48 4.23 5.40
CA VAL A 12 -5.56 3.26 5.34
C VAL A 12 -5.99 2.97 6.77
N THR A 13 -7.28 3.18 7.06
CA THR A 13 -7.84 2.82 8.35
C THR A 13 -8.36 1.39 8.23
N LEU A 14 -7.88 0.52 9.12
CA LEU A 14 -8.22 -0.90 9.06
C LEU A 14 -9.57 -1.15 9.72
N ASP A 15 -10.43 -1.89 9.03
CA ASP A 15 -11.68 -2.34 9.65
C ASP A 15 -11.38 -3.32 10.78
N THR A 16 -10.35 -4.14 10.58
CA THR A 16 -9.92 -5.11 11.60
C THR A 16 -8.48 -4.78 11.96
N PRO A 17 -8.26 -4.08 13.08
CA PRO A 17 -6.90 -3.70 13.48
C PRO A 17 -5.99 -4.91 13.68
N ILE A 18 -4.70 -4.69 13.47
CA ILE A 18 -3.69 -5.71 13.72
C ILE A 18 -3.36 -5.70 15.20
N GLU A 19 -3.46 -6.88 15.83
CA GLU A 19 -3.09 -7.03 17.23
C GLU A 19 -1.69 -7.58 17.30
N ARG A 20 -0.84 -6.88 18.03
CA ARG A 20 0.57 -7.26 18.20
C ARG A 20 0.89 -7.15 19.67
N GLY A 21 0.72 -8.26 20.41
CA GLY A 21 0.88 -8.21 21.86
C GLY A 21 -0.11 -7.22 22.44
N GLU A 22 0.41 -6.23 23.14
CA GLU A 22 -0.44 -5.19 23.73
C GLU A 22 -0.65 -4.01 22.80
N GLN A 23 -0.01 -4.03 21.63
CA GLN A 23 -0.13 -2.96 20.68
C GLN A 23 -1.24 -3.26 19.67
N THR A 24 -2.05 -2.26 19.38
CA THR A 24 -3.09 -2.37 18.35
C THR A 24 -2.76 -1.40 17.23
N ILE A 25 -2.68 -1.89 16.02
CA ILE A 25 -2.43 -1.06 14.84
C ILE A 25 -3.74 -0.89 14.10
N ALA A 26 -4.32 0.30 14.22
CA ALA A 26 -5.61 0.60 13.62
C ALA A 26 -5.49 1.27 12.26
N THR A 27 -4.34 1.87 11.96
CA THR A 27 -4.12 2.53 10.69
C THR A 27 -2.75 2.19 10.17
N LEU A 28 -2.63 2.15 8.85
CA LEU A 28 -1.34 2.01 8.18
C LEU A 28 -1.15 3.20 7.26
N GLN A 29 0.02 3.81 7.35
CA GLN A 29 0.40 4.83 6.38
C GLN A 29 1.25 4.15 5.32
N LEU A 30 0.86 4.26 4.06
CA LEU A 30 1.56 3.63 2.95
C LEU A 30 2.31 4.70 2.17
N ARG A 31 3.55 4.42 1.85
CA ARG A 31 4.43 5.32 1.12
C ARG A 31 4.56 4.82 -0.32
N LYS A 32 4.54 5.74 -1.27
CA LYS A 32 4.80 5.36 -2.67
C LYS A 32 6.20 4.77 -2.78
N PRO A 33 6.32 3.52 -3.26
CA PRO A 33 7.65 2.90 -3.38
C PRO A 33 8.42 3.48 -4.57
N LYS A 34 9.75 3.43 -4.48
CA LYS A 34 10.59 3.66 -5.63
C LYS A 34 10.76 2.35 -6.38
N SER A 35 11.13 2.45 -7.66
CA SER A 35 11.22 1.25 -8.51
C SER A 35 12.13 0.18 -7.92
N GLY A 36 13.26 0.57 -7.32
CA GLY A 36 14.16 -0.41 -6.73
C GLY A 36 13.56 -1.16 -5.56
N GLU A 37 12.56 -0.57 -4.91
CA GLU A 37 11.87 -1.22 -3.79
C GLU A 37 10.90 -2.29 -4.27
N LEU A 38 10.63 -2.34 -5.56
CA LEU A 38 9.74 -3.35 -6.16
C LEU A 38 10.51 -4.57 -6.65
N ARG A 39 11.79 -4.65 -6.34
CA ARG A 39 12.63 -5.75 -6.77
C ARG A 39 12.04 -7.08 -6.31
N GLY A 40 12.02 -8.05 -7.22
CA GLY A 40 11.43 -9.34 -6.92
C GLY A 40 9.93 -9.40 -7.09
N LEU A 41 9.29 -8.28 -7.42
CA LEU A 41 7.85 -8.21 -7.64
C LEU A 41 7.57 -7.88 -9.09
N SER A 42 6.44 -8.36 -9.59
CA SER A 42 5.99 -8.09 -10.95
C SER A 42 5.07 -6.88 -10.95
N LEU A 43 5.33 -5.90 -11.81
CA LEU A 43 4.44 -4.76 -11.94
C LEU A 43 3.05 -5.17 -12.42
N VAL A 44 3.00 -6.18 -13.30
CA VAL A 44 1.71 -6.69 -13.76
C VAL A 44 0.92 -7.26 -12.60
N ASP A 45 1.59 -8.07 -11.76
CA ASP A 45 0.92 -8.67 -10.61
C ASP A 45 0.43 -7.61 -9.64
N LEU A 46 1.25 -6.59 -9.39
CA LEU A 46 0.83 -5.48 -8.52
C LEU A 46 -0.36 -4.74 -9.13
N GLY A 47 -0.32 -4.49 -10.42
CA GLY A 47 -1.42 -3.83 -11.11
C GLY A 47 -2.70 -4.64 -11.07
N GLN A 48 -2.58 -5.95 -10.99
CA GLN A 48 -3.73 -6.85 -10.87
C GLN A 48 -4.12 -7.11 -9.43
N LEU A 49 -3.44 -6.47 -8.49
CA LEU A 49 -3.71 -6.58 -7.05
C LEU A 49 -3.61 -8.02 -6.55
N LYS A 50 -2.61 -8.75 -7.06
CA LYS A 50 -2.42 -10.13 -6.62
C LYS A 50 -2.01 -10.17 -5.15
N VAL A 51 -2.62 -11.06 -4.41
CA VAL A 51 -2.44 -11.13 -2.96
C VAL A 51 -0.98 -11.32 -2.59
N ASP A 52 -0.29 -12.25 -3.25
CA ASP A 52 1.11 -12.51 -2.93
C ASP A 52 1.97 -11.27 -3.11
N SER A 53 1.72 -10.52 -4.17
CA SER A 53 2.49 -9.30 -4.43
C SER A 53 2.20 -8.24 -3.39
N LEU A 54 0.94 -8.08 -3.01
CA LEU A 54 0.56 -7.08 -2.01
C LEU A 54 1.16 -7.42 -0.64
N THR A 55 1.09 -8.68 -0.24
CA THR A 55 1.61 -9.07 1.07
C THR A 55 3.13 -8.95 1.15
N LYS A 56 3.81 -9.05 0.02
CA LYS A 56 5.27 -8.84 0.00
C LYS A 56 5.64 -7.38 -0.04
N LEU A 57 4.80 -6.55 -0.65
CA LEU A 57 5.11 -5.12 -0.76
C LEU A 57 4.79 -4.36 0.53
N LEU A 58 3.68 -4.69 1.18
CA LEU A 58 3.23 -3.93 2.35
C LEU A 58 4.31 -3.77 3.42
N PRO A 59 5.08 -4.82 3.75
CA PRO A 59 6.14 -4.65 4.76
C PRO A 59 7.19 -3.62 4.37
N ARG A 60 7.37 -3.37 3.09
CA ARG A 60 8.41 -2.46 2.62
C ARG A 60 8.00 -1.00 2.67
N ILE A 61 6.70 -0.73 2.68
CA ILE A 61 6.21 0.65 2.51
C ILE A 61 5.25 1.10 3.61
N SER A 62 4.95 0.25 4.59
CA SER A 62 3.97 0.62 5.63
C SER A 62 4.65 1.21 6.86
N THR A 63 3.93 2.12 7.51
CA THR A 63 4.31 2.70 8.80
C THR A 63 3.08 2.66 9.71
N PRO A 64 3.13 2.00 10.85
CA PRO A 64 4.27 1.21 11.35
C PRO A 64 4.54 0.00 10.46
N PRO A 65 5.79 -0.48 10.42
CA PRO A 65 6.09 -1.62 9.56
C PRO A 65 5.36 -2.88 10.03
N ILE A 66 4.86 -3.64 9.08
CA ILE A 66 4.22 -4.91 9.38
C ILE A 66 5.00 -6.02 8.67
N SER A 67 4.87 -7.24 9.18
CA SER A 67 5.53 -8.39 8.58
C SER A 67 4.69 -8.96 7.44
N GLU A 68 5.30 -9.85 6.64
CA GLU A 68 4.54 -10.57 5.62
C GLU A 68 3.42 -11.39 6.25
N ALA A 69 3.69 -11.98 7.42
CA ALA A 69 2.67 -12.77 8.10
C ALA A 69 1.49 -11.88 8.52
N GLU A 70 1.80 -10.69 9.04
CA GLU A 70 0.74 -9.77 9.42
C GLU A 70 -0.04 -9.29 8.20
N ALA A 71 0.65 -9.02 7.10
CA ALA A 71 -0.04 -8.66 5.86
C ALA A 71 -0.92 -9.79 5.37
N GLY A 72 -0.45 -11.03 5.49
CA GLY A 72 -1.23 -12.19 5.09
C GLY A 72 -2.44 -12.45 5.96
N ASN A 73 -2.44 -11.90 7.17
CA ASN A 73 -3.56 -12.06 8.10
C ASN A 73 -4.53 -10.88 8.11
N LEU A 74 -4.32 -9.90 7.25
CA LEU A 74 -5.24 -8.78 7.15
C LEU A 74 -6.62 -9.26 6.74
N ASP A 75 -7.65 -8.56 7.22
CA ASP A 75 -8.99 -8.72 6.70
C ASP A 75 -8.94 -8.47 5.19
N PRO A 76 -9.60 -9.31 4.37
CA PRO A 76 -9.56 -9.10 2.92
C PRO A 76 -10.01 -7.72 2.48
N ALA A 77 -10.98 -7.12 3.19
CA ALA A 77 -11.41 -5.76 2.86
C ALA A 77 -10.29 -4.76 3.08
N ASP A 78 -9.50 -4.98 4.15
CA ASP A 78 -8.37 -4.11 4.45
C ASP A 78 -7.25 -4.31 3.44
N LEU A 79 -7.00 -5.56 3.04
CA LEU A 79 -6.00 -5.82 2.02
C LEU A 79 -6.39 -5.16 0.71
N LEU A 80 -7.67 -5.23 0.34
CA LEU A 80 -8.14 -4.58 -0.88
C LEU A 80 -7.99 -3.06 -0.78
N ALA A 81 -8.28 -2.48 0.37
CA ALA A 81 -8.10 -1.04 0.57
C ALA A 81 -6.64 -0.64 0.37
N CYS A 82 -5.71 -1.42 0.94
CA CYS A 82 -4.28 -1.17 0.73
C CYS A 82 -3.92 -1.33 -0.75
N GLY A 83 -4.46 -2.36 -1.39
CA GLY A 83 -4.19 -2.60 -2.81
C GLY A 83 -4.66 -1.46 -3.69
N ALA A 84 -5.81 -0.87 -3.36
CA ALA A 84 -6.31 0.26 -4.12
C ALA A 84 -5.36 1.45 -4.05
N GLU A 85 -4.79 1.72 -2.86
CA GLU A 85 -3.83 2.80 -2.73
C GLU A 85 -2.54 2.47 -3.48
N ILE A 86 -2.08 1.22 -3.39
CA ILE A 86 -0.89 0.80 -4.13
C ILE A 86 -1.11 0.94 -5.63
N GLY A 87 -2.29 0.53 -6.10
CA GLY A 87 -2.62 0.69 -7.52
C GLY A 87 -2.57 2.15 -7.94
N GLY A 88 -3.05 3.04 -7.08
CA GLY A 88 -2.97 4.47 -7.35
C GLY A 88 -1.55 4.99 -7.45
N PHE A 89 -0.64 4.45 -6.62
CA PHE A 89 0.76 4.85 -6.69
C PHE A 89 1.40 4.50 -8.03
N LEU A 90 0.89 3.49 -8.71
CA LEU A 90 1.48 3.02 -9.97
C LEU A 90 0.99 3.81 -11.17
N LEU A 91 0.04 4.71 -10.98
CA LEU A 91 -0.45 5.54 -12.06
C LEU A 91 0.39 6.79 -12.21
N GLN A 92 0.64 7.19 -13.45
CA GLN A 92 1.28 8.48 -13.69
C GLN A 92 0.34 9.59 -13.26
N LYS A 93 0.93 10.76 -12.99
CA LYS A 93 0.17 11.89 -12.50
C LYS A 93 -1.04 12.22 -13.37
N SER A 94 -0.86 12.19 -14.70
CA SER A 94 -1.95 12.49 -15.61
C SER A 94 -3.09 11.47 -15.49
N GLN A 95 -2.75 10.19 -15.29
CA GLN A 95 -3.75 9.15 -15.16
C GLN A 95 -4.53 9.30 -13.87
N ARG A 96 -3.85 9.69 -12.80
CA ARG A 96 -4.53 9.93 -11.52
C ARG A 96 -5.47 11.11 -11.62
N MET A 97 -5.05 12.17 -12.31
CA MET A 97 -5.89 13.34 -12.48
C MET A 97 -7.12 13.03 -13.30
N ASP A 98 -6.97 12.24 -14.36
CA ASP A 98 -8.11 11.82 -15.17
C ASP A 98 -9.11 11.05 -14.32
N ALA A 99 -8.61 10.15 -13.47
CA ALA A 99 -9.49 9.37 -12.61
C ALA A 99 -10.23 10.26 -11.63
N LEU A 100 -9.56 11.30 -11.13
CA LEU A 100 -10.19 12.21 -10.17
C LEU A 100 -11.21 13.12 -10.83
N ASP A 101 -11.04 13.39 -12.09
CA ASP A 101 -11.96 14.28 -12.81
C ASP A 101 -13.23 13.57 -13.26
N GLN A 102 -13.29 12.26 -13.13
CA GLN A 102 -14.47 11.49 -13.52
C GLN A 102 -15.60 11.56 -12.47
#